data_9bc6dc40cc76a85d898fff73c54bb339
#
_entry.id   9bc6dc40cc76a85d898fff73c54bb339
#
_cell.length_a   1.000
_cell.length_b   1.000
_cell.length_c   1.000
_cell.angle_alpha   90.00
_cell.angle_beta   90.00
_cell.angle_gamma   90.00
#
_symmetry.space_group_name_H-M   'P 1'
#
loop_
_entity.id
_entity.type
_entity.pdbx_description
1 polymer ?
#
loop_
_entity_poly.entity_id
_entity_poly.type
_entity_poly.pdbx_seq_one_letter_code
_entity_poly.pdbx_strand_id
1 'polypeptide(L)'
;MELGIALGLVNAYLKRCVSKGLVKVQNVPARRYAYYLTPQGFAEKSRLTVDYLTSSFSFFRQAKADCLVMFKTGSLAGFKSVVLVGRSDLAEIAVICGMESQTEIVALVDAKSTGGHFLGVPIVASFDAVEKSFDAVVVTDLEDAYGSWDLAKARFGEERVLVPRLLGVTKDLQGRAS
;
A
#
# COMPACT_ATOMS: atom_id res chain seq x y z
N MET A 1 -19.31 -7.72 -2.13
CA MET A 1 -18.26 -6.80 -1.61
C MET A 1 -18.96 -5.77 -0.74
N GLU A 2 -18.87 -5.91 0.57
CA GLU A 2 -19.39 -4.93 1.52
C GLU A 2 -18.41 -3.77 1.60
N LEU A 3 -18.92 -2.55 1.38
CA LEU A 3 -18.08 -1.34 1.33
C LEU A 3 -17.55 -0.91 2.71
N GLY A 4 -17.91 -1.59 3.80
CA GLY A 4 -17.49 -1.25 5.17
C GLY A 4 -17.87 0.17 5.64
N ILE A 5 -18.77 0.86 4.91
CA ILE A 5 -19.12 2.27 5.14
C ILE A 5 -20.43 2.32 5.93
N ALA A 6 -20.48 3.13 6.98
CA ALA A 6 -21.68 3.34 7.77
C ALA A 6 -22.86 3.86 6.90
N LEU A 7 -24.03 3.27 7.04
CA LEU A 7 -25.23 3.59 6.23
C LEU A 7 -25.58 5.09 6.24
N GLY A 8 -25.37 5.78 7.38
CA GLY A 8 -25.58 7.21 7.52
C GLY A 8 -24.68 8.03 6.59
N LEU A 9 -23.42 7.62 6.43
CA LEU A 9 -22.44 8.27 5.54
C LEU A 9 -22.83 8.08 4.07
N VAL A 10 -23.25 6.86 3.68
CA VAL A 10 -23.75 6.57 2.32
C VAL A 10 -24.93 7.49 1.97
N ASN A 11 -25.90 7.61 2.89
CA ASN A 11 -27.06 8.49 2.69
C ASN A 11 -26.68 9.97 2.56
N ALA A 12 -25.71 10.44 3.34
CA ALA A 12 -25.22 11.82 3.24
C ALA A 12 -24.55 12.08 1.87
N TYR A 13 -23.75 11.15 1.39
CA TYR A 13 -23.12 11.25 0.05
C TYR A 13 -24.17 11.20 -1.07
N LEU A 14 -25.15 10.30 -1.01
CA LEU A 14 -26.23 10.23 -1.99
C LEU A 14 -27.02 11.53 -2.06
N LYS A 15 -27.41 12.11 -0.92
CA LYS A 15 -28.08 13.42 -0.88
C LYS A 15 -27.23 14.51 -1.53
N ARG A 16 -25.93 14.53 -1.28
CA ARG A 16 -25.00 15.49 -1.89
C ARG A 16 -24.89 15.28 -3.41
N CYS A 17 -24.86 14.04 -3.88
CA CYS A 17 -24.86 13.74 -5.31
C CYS A 17 -26.17 14.19 -5.98
N VAL A 18 -27.31 14.02 -5.33
CA VAL A 18 -28.61 14.51 -5.83
C VAL A 18 -28.64 16.03 -5.87
N SER A 19 -28.22 16.73 -4.80
CA SER A 19 -28.18 18.20 -4.75
C SER A 19 -27.25 18.81 -5.80
N LYS A 20 -26.20 18.10 -6.21
CA LYS A 20 -25.29 18.51 -7.29
C LYS A 20 -25.77 18.12 -8.68
N GLY A 21 -26.95 17.50 -8.82
CA GLY A 21 -27.49 17.08 -10.11
C GLY A 21 -26.75 15.90 -10.75
N LEU A 22 -25.91 15.18 -10.00
CA LEU A 22 -25.15 14.02 -10.48
C LEU A 22 -26.00 12.73 -10.49
N VAL A 23 -26.99 12.66 -9.60
CA VAL A 23 -27.89 11.52 -9.43
C VAL A 23 -29.34 12.03 -9.40
N LYS A 24 -30.21 11.37 -10.13
CA LYS A 24 -31.67 11.57 -10.09
C LYS A 24 -32.32 10.47 -9.27
N VAL A 25 -33.23 10.84 -8.38
CA VAL A 25 -34.02 9.91 -7.57
C VAL A 25 -35.42 9.81 -8.16
N GLN A 26 -35.92 8.60 -8.33
CA GLN A 26 -37.28 8.34 -8.75
C GLN A 26 -37.97 7.40 -7.77
N ASN A 27 -39.19 7.74 -7.39
CA ASN A 27 -40.03 6.85 -6.61
C ASN A 27 -40.54 5.72 -7.53
N VAL A 28 -40.37 4.49 -7.09
CA VAL A 28 -40.89 3.30 -7.77
C VAL A 28 -41.92 2.60 -6.88
N PRO A 29 -42.85 1.79 -7.46
CA PRO A 29 -43.84 1.04 -6.68
C PRO A 29 -43.23 0.27 -5.49
N ALA A 30 -43.99 0.04 -4.45
CA ALA A 30 -43.58 -0.59 -3.20
C ALA A 30 -42.68 0.25 -2.28
N ARG A 31 -42.81 1.59 -2.30
CA ARG A 31 -42.05 2.52 -1.42
C ARG A 31 -40.55 2.41 -1.55
N ARG A 32 -40.04 2.14 -2.75
CA ARG A 32 -38.61 2.05 -3.05
C ARG A 32 -38.14 3.30 -3.80
N TYR A 33 -36.85 3.60 -3.66
CA TYR A 33 -36.19 4.65 -4.43
C TYR A 33 -35.24 4.00 -5.46
N ALA A 34 -35.34 4.45 -6.72
CA ALA A 34 -34.38 4.13 -7.74
C ALA A 34 -33.46 5.34 -7.97
N TYR A 35 -32.17 5.09 -8.08
CA TYR A 35 -31.15 6.11 -8.30
C TYR A 35 -30.56 5.95 -9.68
N TYR A 36 -30.56 7.02 -10.45
CA TYR A 36 -30.06 7.03 -11.82
C TYR A 36 -28.95 8.08 -11.96
N LEU A 37 -27.84 7.72 -12.59
CA LEU A 37 -26.84 8.70 -12.98
C LEU A 37 -27.38 9.61 -14.07
N THR A 38 -27.22 10.92 -13.89
CA THR A 38 -27.49 11.89 -14.95
C THR A 38 -26.33 11.89 -15.97
N PRO A 39 -26.48 12.50 -17.17
CA PRO A 39 -25.35 12.69 -18.08
C PRO A 39 -24.17 13.42 -17.40
N GLN A 40 -24.44 14.43 -16.58
CA GLN A 40 -23.45 15.14 -15.78
C GLN A 40 -22.79 14.20 -14.75
N GLY A 41 -23.58 13.36 -14.09
CA GLY A 41 -23.07 12.36 -13.12
C GLY A 41 -22.19 11.31 -13.79
N PHE A 42 -22.54 10.91 -15.00
CA PHE A 42 -21.71 9.99 -15.79
C PHE A 42 -20.39 10.61 -16.20
N ALA A 43 -20.39 11.86 -16.67
CA ALA A 43 -19.17 12.59 -16.99
C ALA A 43 -18.25 12.75 -15.75
N GLU A 44 -18.82 13.13 -14.61
CA GLU A 44 -18.06 13.27 -13.35
C GLU A 44 -17.49 11.92 -12.88
N LYS A 45 -18.27 10.83 -12.93
CA LYS A 45 -17.78 9.48 -12.64
C LYS A 45 -16.59 9.11 -13.54
N SER A 46 -16.70 9.37 -14.84
CA SER A 46 -15.63 9.06 -15.79
C SER A 46 -14.36 9.86 -15.48
N ARG A 47 -14.50 11.17 -15.19
CA ARG A 47 -13.39 12.03 -14.77
C ARG A 47 -12.70 11.49 -13.53
N LEU A 48 -13.45 11.19 -12.46
CA LEU A 48 -12.91 10.64 -11.23
C LEU A 48 -12.21 9.28 -11.43
N THR A 49 -12.74 8.45 -12.36
CA THR A 49 -12.09 7.18 -12.69
C THR A 49 -10.74 7.40 -13.37
N VAL A 50 -10.65 8.35 -14.31
CA VAL A 50 -9.38 8.70 -14.96
C VAL A 50 -8.37 9.27 -13.95
N ASP A 51 -8.82 10.18 -13.08
CA ASP A 51 -7.99 10.77 -12.03
C ASP A 51 -7.44 9.68 -11.09
N TYR A 52 -8.29 8.73 -10.67
CA TYR A 52 -7.89 7.60 -9.83
C TYR A 52 -6.85 6.71 -10.53
N LEU A 53 -7.09 6.32 -11.79
CA LEU A 53 -6.14 5.52 -12.54
C LEU A 53 -4.81 6.23 -12.75
N THR A 54 -4.84 7.53 -13.06
CA THR A 54 -3.63 8.34 -13.24
C THR A 54 -2.81 8.39 -11.96
N SER A 55 -3.47 8.60 -10.82
CA SER A 55 -2.82 8.62 -9.50
C SER A 55 -2.24 7.25 -9.15
N SER A 56 -2.98 6.16 -9.42
CA SER A 56 -2.52 4.79 -9.16
C SER A 56 -1.30 4.42 -10.00
N PHE A 57 -1.31 4.77 -11.29
CA PHE A 57 -0.14 4.55 -12.15
C PHE A 57 1.06 5.43 -11.77
N SER A 58 0.83 6.65 -11.29
CA SER A 58 1.90 7.51 -10.79
C SER A 58 2.55 6.93 -9.55
N PHE A 59 1.73 6.47 -8.59
CA PHE A 59 2.21 5.75 -7.40
C PHE A 59 3.03 4.52 -7.79
N PHE A 60 2.50 3.66 -8.67
CA PHE A 60 3.21 2.46 -9.11
C PHE A 60 4.58 2.78 -9.72
N ARG A 61 4.65 3.76 -10.63
CA ARG A 61 5.93 4.16 -11.27
C ARG A 61 6.93 4.66 -10.24
N GLN A 62 6.50 5.50 -9.30
CA GLN A 62 7.37 6.03 -8.27
C GLN A 62 7.83 4.93 -7.31
N ALA A 63 6.92 4.10 -6.82
CA ALA A 63 7.24 2.99 -5.94
C ALA A 63 8.22 2.01 -6.59
N LYS A 64 7.99 1.66 -7.87
CA LYS A 64 8.92 0.81 -8.64
C LYS A 64 10.29 1.44 -8.76
N ALA A 65 10.39 2.71 -9.11
CA ALA A 65 11.67 3.42 -9.22
C ALA A 65 12.42 3.46 -7.89
N ASP A 66 11.73 3.77 -6.79
CA ASP A 66 12.31 3.81 -5.45
C ASP A 66 12.79 2.42 -4.99
N CYS A 67 12.00 1.37 -5.22
CA CYS A 67 12.37 0.00 -4.89
C CYS A 67 13.60 -0.47 -5.69
N LEU A 68 13.67 -0.20 -7.00
CA LEU A 68 14.82 -0.57 -7.82
C LEU A 68 16.11 0.13 -7.35
N VAL A 69 16.04 1.43 -7.02
CA VAL A 69 17.18 2.18 -6.47
C VAL A 69 17.60 1.59 -5.12
N MET A 70 16.64 1.29 -4.26
CA MET A 70 16.86 0.70 -2.94
C MET A 70 17.54 -0.67 -3.04
N PHE A 71 17.03 -1.58 -3.86
CA PHE A 71 17.64 -2.90 -4.06
C PHE A 71 19.04 -2.82 -4.69
N LYS A 72 19.25 -1.91 -5.64
CA LYS A 72 20.57 -1.65 -6.20
C LYS A 72 21.55 -1.19 -5.13
N THR A 73 21.14 -0.26 -4.26
CA THR A 73 21.97 0.23 -3.16
C THR A 73 22.25 -0.89 -2.15
N GLY A 74 21.25 -1.71 -1.80
CA GLY A 74 21.42 -2.87 -0.94
C GLY A 74 22.37 -3.91 -1.52
N SER A 75 22.28 -4.18 -2.82
CA SER A 75 23.20 -5.09 -3.52
C SER A 75 24.65 -4.58 -3.50
N LEU A 76 24.87 -3.28 -3.64
CA LEU A 76 26.21 -2.67 -3.51
C LEU A 76 26.75 -2.77 -2.07
N ALA A 77 25.87 -2.80 -1.06
CA ALA A 77 26.23 -3.07 0.35
C ALA A 77 26.41 -4.57 0.64
N GLY A 78 26.22 -5.45 -0.34
CA GLY A 78 26.38 -6.90 -0.21
C GLY A 78 25.11 -7.66 0.17
N PHE A 79 23.95 -7.00 0.26
CA PHE A 79 22.68 -7.65 0.60
C PHE A 79 22.12 -8.43 -0.60
N LYS A 80 21.88 -9.72 -0.43
CA LYS A 80 21.36 -10.64 -1.44
C LYS A 80 19.96 -11.15 -1.11
N SER A 81 19.62 -11.14 0.19
CA SER A 81 18.37 -11.66 0.72
C SER A 81 17.73 -10.67 1.69
N VAL A 82 16.43 -10.47 1.58
CA VAL A 82 15.68 -9.52 2.41
C VAL A 82 14.38 -10.10 2.92
N VAL A 83 13.89 -9.54 4.02
CA VAL A 83 12.54 -9.74 4.55
C VAL A 83 11.75 -8.46 4.37
N LEU A 84 10.52 -8.57 3.86
CA LEU A 84 9.58 -7.44 3.82
C LEU A 84 8.84 -7.32 5.15
N VAL A 85 8.51 -6.10 5.59
CA VAL A 85 7.64 -5.86 6.74
C VAL A 85 6.48 -4.94 6.36
N GLY A 86 5.26 -5.43 6.60
CA GLY A 86 4.01 -4.77 6.22
C GLY A 86 3.48 -5.21 4.86
N ARG A 87 2.29 -5.84 4.90
CA ARG A 87 1.58 -6.31 3.70
C ARG A 87 0.80 -5.15 3.07
N SER A 88 1.15 -4.79 1.83
CA SER A 88 0.55 -3.67 1.10
C SER A 88 0.80 -3.77 -0.41
N ASP A 89 0.22 -2.85 -1.20
CA ASP A 89 0.52 -2.71 -2.62
C ASP A 89 2.03 -2.42 -2.86
N LEU A 90 2.69 -1.75 -1.91
CA LEU A 90 4.14 -1.52 -1.98
C LEU A 90 4.92 -2.82 -1.81
N ALA A 91 4.44 -3.76 -0.99
CA ALA A 91 5.05 -5.09 -0.87
C ALA A 91 4.94 -5.87 -2.19
N GLU A 92 3.82 -5.76 -2.92
CA GLU A 92 3.69 -6.38 -4.26
C GLU A 92 4.75 -5.83 -5.22
N ILE A 93 4.90 -4.51 -5.26
CA ILE A 93 5.90 -3.84 -6.10
C ILE A 93 7.31 -4.25 -5.68
N ALA A 94 7.59 -4.35 -4.38
CA ALA A 94 8.88 -4.78 -3.87
C ALA A 94 9.22 -6.23 -4.28
N VAL A 95 8.24 -7.15 -4.26
CA VAL A 95 8.46 -8.53 -4.75
C VAL A 95 8.84 -8.53 -6.23
N ILE A 96 8.11 -7.78 -7.06
CA ILE A 96 8.42 -7.67 -8.51
C ILE A 96 9.83 -7.09 -8.72
N CYS A 97 10.18 -6.02 -8.00
CA CYS A 97 11.50 -5.39 -8.11
C CYS A 97 12.62 -6.28 -7.58
N GLY A 98 12.37 -7.09 -6.55
CA GLY A 98 13.31 -8.09 -6.04
C GLY A 98 13.67 -9.13 -7.11
N MET A 99 12.67 -9.62 -7.85
CA MET A 99 12.90 -10.53 -8.99
C MET A 99 13.75 -9.87 -10.10
N GLU A 100 13.44 -8.61 -10.45
CA GLU A 100 14.21 -7.86 -11.46
C GLU A 100 15.65 -7.58 -11.01
N SER A 101 15.87 -7.40 -9.71
CA SER A 101 17.17 -7.06 -9.11
C SER A 101 17.97 -8.29 -8.64
N GLN A 102 17.44 -9.50 -8.83
CA GLN A 102 18.03 -10.76 -8.34
C GLN A 102 18.25 -10.75 -6.81
N THR A 103 17.38 -10.05 -6.07
CA THR A 103 17.36 -10.05 -4.61
C THR A 103 16.32 -11.07 -4.13
N GLU A 104 16.73 -12.02 -3.29
CA GLU A 104 15.81 -13.01 -2.73
C GLU A 104 14.91 -12.36 -1.68
N ILE A 105 13.59 -12.47 -1.84
CA ILE A 105 12.63 -12.11 -0.80
C ILE A 105 12.31 -13.37 0.00
N VAL A 106 12.86 -13.45 1.22
CA VAL A 106 12.78 -14.64 2.06
C VAL A 106 11.41 -14.84 2.68
N ALA A 107 10.82 -13.76 3.19
CA ALA A 107 9.50 -13.77 3.83
C ALA A 107 8.87 -12.37 3.82
N LEU A 108 7.57 -12.32 4.06
CA LEU A 108 6.81 -11.11 4.39
C LEU A 108 6.31 -11.23 5.83
N VAL A 109 6.73 -10.30 6.69
CA VAL A 109 6.25 -10.19 8.07
C VAL A 109 4.97 -9.36 8.12
N ASP A 110 3.89 -9.96 8.62
CA ASP A 110 2.60 -9.31 8.84
C ASP A 110 1.95 -9.87 10.11
N ALA A 111 1.95 -9.08 11.19
CA ALA A 111 1.43 -9.47 12.48
C ALA A 111 -0.09 -9.78 12.48
N LYS A 112 -0.82 -9.30 11.47
CA LYS A 112 -2.26 -9.57 11.30
C LYS A 112 -2.53 -10.87 10.55
N SER A 113 -1.49 -11.52 10.02
CA SER A 113 -1.62 -12.71 9.17
C SER A 113 -1.70 -14.00 9.96
N THR A 114 -2.47 -14.94 9.45
CA THR A 114 -2.53 -16.33 9.93
C THR A 114 -1.61 -17.28 9.15
N GLY A 115 -0.70 -16.74 8.34
CA GLY A 115 0.21 -17.48 7.47
C GLY A 115 -0.26 -17.51 6.01
N GLY A 116 0.40 -18.32 5.20
CA GLY A 116 0.13 -18.48 3.75
C GLY A 116 1.24 -17.91 2.89
N HIS A 117 0.90 -17.54 1.64
CA HIS A 117 1.85 -16.97 0.67
C HIS A 117 1.31 -15.70 0.05
N PHE A 118 2.21 -14.79 -0.24
CA PHE A 118 1.97 -13.52 -0.92
C PHE A 118 2.88 -13.44 -2.14
N LEU A 119 2.32 -13.59 -3.34
CA LEU A 119 3.08 -13.68 -4.59
C LEU A 119 4.21 -14.73 -4.57
N GLY A 120 3.95 -15.87 -3.94
CA GLY A 120 4.94 -16.93 -3.78
C GLY A 120 5.89 -16.78 -2.60
N VAL A 121 5.88 -15.63 -1.90
CA VAL A 121 6.68 -15.37 -0.70
C VAL A 121 5.91 -15.83 0.53
N PRO A 122 6.51 -16.60 1.46
CA PRO A 122 5.83 -17.03 2.68
C PRO A 122 5.52 -15.83 3.59
N ILE A 123 4.30 -15.83 4.17
CA ILE A 123 3.90 -14.83 5.15
C ILE A 123 4.08 -15.41 6.55
N VAL A 124 4.72 -14.64 7.42
CA VAL A 124 4.97 -15.00 8.83
C VAL A 124 4.48 -13.90 9.77
N ALA A 125 4.08 -14.27 10.99
CA ALA A 125 3.53 -13.31 11.95
C ALA A 125 4.61 -12.42 12.61
N SER A 126 5.87 -12.85 12.63
CA SER A 126 6.97 -12.10 13.25
C SER A 126 8.31 -12.46 12.62
N PHE A 127 9.32 -11.65 12.90
CA PHE A 127 10.70 -11.94 12.46
C PHE A 127 11.27 -13.24 13.05
N ASP A 128 10.78 -13.69 14.22
CA ASP A 128 11.23 -14.95 14.84
C ASP A 128 10.74 -16.18 14.10
N ALA A 129 9.68 -16.05 13.31
CA ALA A 129 9.12 -17.11 12.50
C ALA A 129 9.77 -17.21 11.10
N VAL A 130 10.76 -16.38 10.79
CA VAL A 130 11.53 -16.45 9.55
C VAL A 130 12.58 -17.54 9.69
N GLU A 131 12.42 -18.63 8.94
CA GLU A 131 13.29 -19.80 9.05
C GLU A 131 14.67 -19.61 8.38
N LYS A 132 14.72 -18.84 7.29
CA LYS A 132 15.96 -18.57 6.56
C LYS A 132 16.67 -17.32 7.08
N SER A 133 18.01 -17.34 7.03
CA SER A 133 18.80 -16.12 7.24
C SER A 133 18.55 -15.09 6.14
N PHE A 134 18.66 -13.83 6.50
CA PHE A 134 18.50 -12.70 5.58
C PHE A 134 19.47 -11.57 5.95
N ASP A 135 19.78 -10.72 4.96
CA ASP A 135 20.77 -9.66 5.11
C ASP A 135 20.15 -8.37 5.60
N ALA A 136 18.95 -8.00 5.12
CA ALA A 136 18.30 -6.74 5.44
C ALA A 136 16.77 -6.88 5.54
N VAL A 137 16.14 -5.86 6.10
CA VAL A 137 14.69 -5.70 6.17
C VAL A 137 14.27 -4.55 5.27
N VAL A 138 13.20 -4.75 4.50
CA VAL A 138 12.58 -3.70 3.66
C VAL A 138 11.24 -3.32 4.26
N VAL A 139 11.08 -2.03 4.57
CA VAL A 139 9.80 -1.50 5.06
C VAL A 139 8.85 -1.31 3.88
N THR A 140 7.71 -1.99 3.91
CA THR A 140 6.66 -1.92 2.89
C THR A 140 5.29 -1.58 3.48
N ASP A 141 5.22 -1.29 4.76
CA ASP A 141 3.99 -0.90 5.46
C ASP A 141 3.55 0.51 5.05
N LEU A 142 2.35 0.63 4.47
CA LEU A 142 1.74 1.90 4.09
C LEU A 142 0.85 2.49 5.19
N GLU A 143 0.43 1.68 6.18
CA GLU A 143 -0.43 2.12 7.28
C GLU A 143 0.42 2.69 8.43
N ASP A 144 1.52 2.01 8.78
CA ASP A 144 2.42 2.38 9.88
C ASP A 144 3.90 2.17 9.49
N ALA A 145 4.36 2.95 8.52
CA ALA A 145 5.74 2.88 8.04
C ALA A 145 6.77 3.20 9.13
N TYR A 146 6.47 4.16 10.03
CA TYR A 146 7.34 4.54 11.14
C TYR A 146 7.45 3.45 12.19
N GLY A 147 6.33 2.88 12.64
CA GLY A 147 6.33 1.78 13.61
C GLY A 147 7.05 0.55 13.09
N SER A 148 6.83 0.20 11.83
CA SER A 148 7.53 -0.90 11.15
C SER A 148 9.04 -0.64 11.02
N TRP A 149 9.45 0.61 10.72
CA TRP A 149 10.85 1.02 10.67
C TRP A 149 11.53 0.97 12.05
N ASP A 150 10.89 1.56 13.09
CA ASP A 150 11.41 1.56 14.45
C ASP A 150 11.61 0.13 14.98
N LEU A 151 10.63 -0.75 14.76
CA LEU A 151 10.71 -2.15 15.11
C LEU A 151 11.90 -2.85 14.45
N ALA A 152 12.03 -2.67 13.13
CA ALA A 152 13.11 -3.28 12.36
C ALA A 152 14.49 -2.72 12.80
N LYS A 153 14.60 -1.39 12.95
CA LYS A 153 15.82 -0.71 13.40
C LYS A 153 16.27 -1.17 14.80
N ALA A 154 15.34 -1.24 15.75
CA ALA A 154 15.65 -1.68 17.11
C ALA A 154 16.19 -3.11 17.14
N ARG A 155 15.78 -3.96 16.20
CA ARG A 155 16.14 -5.37 16.18
C ARG A 155 17.38 -5.68 15.34
N PHE A 156 17.56 -5.03 14.20
CA PHE A 156 18.60 -5.39 13.22
C PHE A 156 19.65 -4.31 12.99
N GLY A 157 19.50 -3.12 13.57
CA GLY A 157 20.32 -1.95 13.31
C GLY A 157 19.83 -1.17 12.07
N GLU A 158 20.09 0.14 12.08
CA GLU A 158 19.62 1.04 11.01
C GLU A 158 20.23 0.71 9.65
N GLU A 159 21.48 0.25 9.63
CA GLU A 159 22.23 -0.10 8.43
C GLU A 159 21.65 -1.29 7.68
N ARG A 160 20.84 -2.12 8.33
CA ARG A 160 20.16 -3.28 7.73
C ARG A 160 18.69 -3.02 7.44
N VAL A 161 18.21 -1.78 7.59
CA VAL A 161 16.82 -1.42 7.30
C VAL A 161 16.73 -0.54 6.06
N LEU A 162 16.15 -1.07 5.01
CA LEU A 162 15.94 -0.41 3.74
C LEU A 162 14.53 0.18 3.67
N VAL A 163 14.43 1.45 3.30
CA VAL A 163 13.15 2.17 3.24
C VAL A 163 13.01 2.85 1.88
N PRO A 164 11.96 2.54 1.11
CA PRO A 164 11.64 3.29 -0.10
C PRO A 164 11.41 4.77 0.20
N ARG A 165 11.96 5.66 -0.63
CA ARG A 165 11.89 7.13 -0.40
C ARG A 165 10.48 7.67 -0.32
N LEU A 166 9.54 7.05 -1.02
CA LEU A 166 8.13 7.44 -1.04
C LEU A 166 7.47 7.38 0.35
N LEU A 167 7.96 6.54 1.27
CA LEU A 167 7.43 6.45 2.64
C LEU A 167 7.80 7.66 3.51
N GLY A 168 8.79 8.48 3.11
CA GLY A 168 9.15 9.71 3.81
C GLY A 168 9.90 9.52 5.14
N VAL A 169 10.01 8.29 5.66
CA VAL A 169 10.56 7.97 6.99
C VAL A 169 11.96 8.58 7.22
N THR A 170 12.79 8.64 6.19
CA THR A 170 14.16 9.16 6.28
C THR A 170 14.27 10.69 6.19
N LYS A 171 13.27 11.39 5.63
CA LYS A 171 13.27 12.86 5.56
C LYS A 171 12.95 13.53 6.89
N ASP A 172 12.04 12.94 7.67
CA ASP A 172 11.62 13.51 8.96
C ASP A 172 12.67 13.35 10.06
N LEU A 173 13.64 12.43 9.91
CA LEU A 173 14.76 12.30 10.83
C LEU A 173 15.75 13.47 10.72
N GLN A 174 15.91 14.06 9.53
CA GLN A 174 16.74 15.26 9.35
C GLN A 174 16.09 16.54 9.88
N GLY A 175 14.75 16.59 9.95
CA GLY A 175 13.99 17.71 10.49
C GLY A 175 13.82 17.70 12.03
N ARG A 176 14.05 16.58 12.69
CA ARG A 176 14.00 16.45 14.17
C ARG A 176 15.34 16.66 14.88
N ALA A 177 16.43 16.78 14.13
CA ALA A 177 17.78 17.02 14.63
C ALA A 177 18.23 18.49 14.52
N SER A 178 17.30 19.41 14.26
CA SER A 178 17.57 20.88 14.17
C SER A 178 16.84 21.64 15.26
#